data_d4d49e34cf8148036e9985b68746c665
#
_entry.id   d4d49e34cf8148036e9985b68746c665
#
_cell.length_a   1.000
_cell.length_b   1.000
_cell.length_c   1.000
_cell.angle_alpha   90.00
_cell.angle_beta   90.00
_cell.angle_gamma   90.00
#
_symmetry.space_group_name_H-M   'P 1'
#
loop_
_entity.id
_entity.type
_entity.pdbx_description
1 polymer ?
#
loop_
_entity_poly.entity_id
_entity_poly.type
_entity_poly.pdbx_seq_one_letter_code
_entity_poly.pdbx_strand_id
1 'polypeptide(L)'
;MAAKSPLRYIPSPHHDARPAGMGVDLIVLHAISLPPGEFAMEHVEALFTGSLDTSAHPSFPSLEGMRVAAHFVVDRNGHITQFVPIGQRAWHAGVSIWQGREHCNDYSIGIEMIGDKQTPFTTKQYREAARLCRALMLRFVDVTAEGIVGHQDVAPGRKWDPGRQWDWGHFHRSLSHIKKTEMNIR
;
A
#
# COMPACT_ATOMS: atom_id res chain seq x y z
N MET A 1 23.19 -6.82 14.71
CA MET A 1 21.88 -7.01 14.05
C MET A 1 20.92 -5.99 14.67
N ALA A 2 20.42 -5.02 13.91
CA ALA A 2 19.42 -4.09 14.42
C ALA A 2 18.12 -4.89 14.69
N ALA A 3 17.54 -4.75 15.88
CA ALA A 3 16.27 -5.35 16.22
C ALA A 3 15.22 -4.88 15.21
N LYS A 4 14.45 -5.81 14.61
CA LYS A 4 13.31 -5.46 13.78
C LYS A 4 12.30 -4.74 14.66
N SER A 5 11.91 -3.51 14.29
CA SER A 5 10.75 -2.88 14.91
C SER A 5 9.53 -3.80 14.74
N PRO A 6 8.75 -4.02 15.81
CA PRO A 6 7.52 -4.79 15.68
C PRO A 6 6.59 -4.13 14.68
N LEU A 7 5.83 -4.93 13.93
CA LEU A 7 4.80 -4.44 13.03
C LEU A 7 3.75 -3.66 13.84
N ARG A 8 3.60 -2.37 13.56
CA ARG A 8 2.57 -1.54 14.18
C ARG A 8 1.23 -1.88 13.54
N TYR A 9 0.18 -2.05 14.36
CA TYR A 9 -1.18 -2.29 13.88
C TYR A 9 -2.14 -1.23 14.41
N ILE A 10 -2.84 -0.57 13.48
CA ILE A 10 -3.88 0.43 13.75
C ILE A 10 -5.10 0.01 12.95
N PRO A 11 -6.17 -0.52 13.57
CA PRO A 11 -7.31 -1.02 12.83
C PRO A 11 -8.08 0.10 12.12
N SER A 12 -8.29 -0.06 10.82
CA SER A 12 -9.17 0.78 10.01
C SER A 12 -10.58 0.20 9.97
N PRO A 13 -11.65 1.01 10.00
CA PRO A 13 -13.00 0.55 9.72
C PRO A 13 -13.31 0.45 8.21
N HIS A 14 -12.40 0.88 7.33
CA HIS A 14 -12.62 1.02 5.88
C HIS A 14 -12.25 -0.28 5.14
N HIS A 15 -12.89 -1.36 5.52
CA HIS A 15 -12.74 -2.68 4.89
C HIS A 15 -14.02 -3.50 5.08
N ASP A 16 -14.11 -4.59 4.36
CA ASP A 16 -15.16 -5.62 4.53
C ASP A 16 -14.64 -7.01 4.16
N ALA A 17 -15.51 -7.99 4.12
CA ALA A 17 -15.15 -9.33 3.68
C ALA A 17 -14.87 -9.36 2.18
N ARG A 18 -13.89 -10.16 1.76
CA ARG A 18 -13.71 -10.47 0.34
C ARG A 18 -14.89 -11.29 -0.17
N PRO A 19 -15.25 -11.18 -1.46
CA PRO A 19 -16.24 -12.07 -2.06
C PRO A 19 -15.88 -13.54 -1.84
N ALA A 20 -16.88 -14.39 -1.62
CA ALA A 20 -16.67 -15.81 -1.37
C ALA A 20 -15.88 -16.47 -2.52
N GLY A 21 -14.87 -17.25 -2.19
CA GLY A 21 -14.00 -17.92 -3.16
C GLY A 21 -12.94 -17.04 -3.81
N MET A 22 -12.90 -15.73 -3.48
CA MET A 22 -11.89 -14.82 -4.06
C MET A 22 -10.54 -14.97 -3.34
N GLY A 23 -9.53 -15.46 -4.07
CA GLY A 23 -8.14 -15.49 -3.65
C GLY A 23 -7.45 -14.13 -3.85
N VAL A 24 -6.30 -13.95 -3.18
CA VAL A 24 -5.42 -12.80 -3.42
C VAL A 24 -4.35 -13.22 -4.41
N ASP A 25 -4.28 -12.52 -5.55
CA ASP A 25 -3.30 -12.76 -6.63
C ASP A 25 -2.65 -11.46 -7.15
N LEU A 26 -2.97 -10.31 -6.53
CA LEU A 26 -2.48 -8.99 -6.93
C LEU A 26 -1.95 -8.21 -5.71
N ILE A 27 -0.90 -7.42 -5.91
CA ILE A 27 -0.47 -6.36 -4.98
C ILE A 27 -0.51 -5.04 -5.73
N VAL A 28 -1.17 -4.04 -5.16
CA VAL A 28 -1.24 -2.69 -5.73
C VAL A 28 -0.40 -1.75 -4.86
N LEU A 29 0.63 -1.16 -5.46
CA LEU A 29 1.46 -0.13 -4.83
C LEU A 29 0.85 1.23 -5.10
N HIS A 30 0.74 2.02 -4.05
CA HIS A 30 0.22 3.37 -4.05
C HIS A 30 1.28 4.37 -3.57
N ALA A 31 0.97 5.66 -3.66
CA ALA A 31 1.70 6.71 -2.99
C ALA A 31 0.73 7.74 -2.41
N ILE A 32 0.94 8.09 -1.15
CA ILE A 32 0.12 9.04 -0.42
C ILE A 32 0.98 10.03 0.36
N SER A 33 0.58 11.29 0.36
CA SER A 33 1.05 12.32 1.29
C SER A 33 -0.12 13.20 1.71
N LEU A 34 -0.26 13.48 2.98
CA LEU A 34 -1.30 14.34 3.55
C LEU A 34 -0.71 15.25 4.62
N PRO A 35 -0.77 16.59 4.40
CA PRO A 35 -1.16 17.28 3.16
C PRO A 35 -0.24 16.93 1.97
N PRO A 36 -0.60 17.29 0.73
CA PRO A 36 0.26 17.05 -0.43
C PRO A 36 1.68 17.60 -0.23
N GLY A 37 2.70 16.72 -0.37
CA GLY A 37 4.12 17.07 -0.15
C GLY A 37 4.59 16.97 1.31
N GLU A 38 3.71 16.66 2.26
CA GLU A 38 4.08 16.38 3.65
C GLU A 38 4.08 14.87 3.90
N PHE A 39 5.10 14.40 4.64
CA PHE A 39 5.37 12.97 4.77
C PHE A 39 5.15 12.43 6.18
N ALA A 40 4.49 13.20 7.03
CA ALA A 40 4.07 12.75 8.36
C ALA A 40 2.91 11.74 8.26
N MET A 41 2.86 10.81 9.19
CA MET A 41 1.88 9.71 9.16
C MET A 41 0.52 10.10 9.75
N GLU A 42 0.47 11.15 10.57
CA GLU A 42 -0.69 11.47 11.43
C GLU A 42 -1.99 11.67 10.64
N HIS A 43 -1.92 12.42 9.53
CA HIS A 43 -3.12 12.67 8.72
C HIS A 43 -3.51 11.45 7.86
N VAL A 44 -2.53 10.64 7.44
CA VAL A 44 -2.81 9.37 6.73
C VAL A 44 -3.46 8.37 7.68
N GLU A 45 -2.97 8.29 8.92
CA GLU A 45 -3.58 7.46 9.97
C GLU A 45 -5.01 7.94 10.27
N ALA A 46 -5.21 9.25 10.42
CA ALA A 46 -6.52 9.84 10.66
C ALA A 46 -7.49 9.57 9.50
N LEU A 47 -7.05 9.69 8.23
CA LEU A 47 -7.86 9.34 7.06
C LEU A 47 -8.28 7.88 7.09
N PHE A 48 -7.31 6.97 7.32
CA PHE A 48 -7.56 5.53 7.28
C PHE A 48 -8.39 5.03 8.46
N THR A 49 -8.41 5.75 9.57
CA THR A 49 -9.25 5.44 10.74
C THR A 49 -10.59 6.17 10.76
N GLY A 50 -10.84 7.05 9.76
CA GLY A 50 -12.07 7.82 9.67
C GLY A 50 -12.18 8.98 10.69
N SER A 51 -11.04 9.45 11.20
CA SER A 51 -10.93 10.51 12.20
C SER A 51 -10.28 11.80 11.66
N LEU A 52 -10.09 11.92 10.34
CA LEU A 52 -9.46 13.08 9.75
C LEU A 52 -10.32 14.34 9.96
N ASP A 53 -9.73 15.34 10.61
CA ASP A 53 -10.30 16.69 10.65
C ASP A 53 -10.09 17.37 9.29
N THR A 54 -11.15 17.43 8.48
CA THR A 54 -11.08 18.01 7.14
C THR A 54 -10.95 19.53 7.16
N SER A 55 -11.11 20.19 8.29
CA SER A 55 -10.84 21.62 8.47
C SER A 55 -9.37 21.95 8.77
N ALA A 56 -8.55 20.96 9.12
CA ALA A 56 -7.18 21.16 9.57
C ALA A 56 -6.22 21.64 8.47
N HIS A 57 -6.55 21.46 7.19
CA HIS A 57 -5.73 21.93 6.08
C HIS A 57 -6.58 22.25 4.83
N PRO A 58 -6.23 23.30 4.04
CA PRO A 58 -7.02 23.70 2.86
C PRO A 58 -7.23 22.64 1.77
N SER A 59 -6.38 21.60 1.70
CA SER A 59 -6.54 20.48 0.76
C SER A 59 -7.46 19.35 1.28
N PHE A 60 -7.88 19.37 2.55
CA PHE A 60 -8.63 18.27 3.15
C PHE A 60 -10.15 18.29 2.92
N PRO A 61 -10.82 19.42 2.64
CA PRO A 61 -12.27 19.38 2.41
C PRO A 61 -12.71 18.41 1.31
N SER A 62 -11.86 18.15 0.31
CA SER A 62 -12.14 17.16 -0.76
C SER A 62 -12.11 15.71 -0.27
N LEU A 63 -11.65 15.47 0.95
CA LEU A 63 -11.56 14.14 1.58
C LEU A 63 -12.74 13.89 2.54
N GLU A 64 -13.64 14.88 2.70
CA GLU A 64 -14.80 14.74 3.60
C GLU A 64 -15.65 13.53 3.20
N GLY A 65 -15.98 12.70 4.19
CA GLY A 65 -16.76 11.47 3.99
C GLY A 65 -16.03 10.36 3.24
N MET A 66 -14.76 10.56 2.86
CA MET A 66 -13.99 9.54 2.15
C MET A 66 -13.70 8.34 3.08
N ARG A 67 -14.06 7.15 2.61
CA ARG A 67 -13.88 5.87 3.31
C ARG A 67 -12.88 5.01 2.54
N VAL A 68 -11.61 5.17 2.87
CA VAL A 68 -10.49 4.48 2.20
C VAL A 68 -9.46 4.00 3.21
N ALA A 69 -8.83 2.88 2.95
CA ALA A 69 -7.63 2.40 3.63
C ALA A 69 -6.91 1.38 2.76
N ALA A 70 -5.58 1.35 2.83
CA ALA A 70 -4.78 0.23 2.34
C ALA A 70 -4.52 -0.78 3.46
N HIS A 71 -4.02 -1.97 3.11
CA HIS A 71 -3.62 -2.97 4.11
C HIS A 71 -2.39 -2.50 4.89
N PHE A 72 -1.45 -1.87 4.21
CA PHE A 72 -0.19 -1.41 4.79
C PHE A 72 0.17 -0.01 4.32
N VAL A 73 0.90 0.69 5.18
CA VAL A 73 1.61 1.93 4.85
C VAL A 73 3.09 1.76 5.18
N VAL A 74 3.97 2.19 4.29
CA VAL A 74 5.42 2.23 4.49
C VAL A 74 5.88 3.68 4.55
N ASP A 75 6.36 4.12 5.72
CA ASP A 75 6.83 5.50 5.88
C ASP A 75 8.21 5.74 5.23
N ARG A 76 8.68 6.99 5.23
CA ARG A 76 9.97 7.39 4.65
C ARG A 76 11.18 6.71 5.32
N ASN A 77 11.02 6.23 6.55
CA ASN A 77 12.05 5.50 7.29
C ASN A 77 11.99 3.99 7.08
N GLY A 78 10.98 3.50 6.35
CA GLY A 78 10.72 2.09 6.10
C GLY A 78 9.96 1.41 7.25
N HIS A 79 9.37 2.15 8.19
CA HIS A 79 8.48 1.53 9.16
C HIS A 79 7.18 1.14 8.49
N ILE A 80 6.68 -0.04 8.83
CA ILE A 80 5.45 -0.59 8.26
C ILE A 80 4.36 -0.51 9.32
N THR A 81 3.24 0.12 8.96
CA THR A 81 2.00 0.09 9.74
C THR A 81 0.95 -0.70 8.98
N GLN A 82 0.31 -1.66 9.63
CA GLN A 82 -0.84 -2.39 9.09
C GLN A 82 -2.13 -1.74 9.57
N PHE A 83 -3.10 -1.58 8.65
CA PHE A 83 -4.43 -1.01 8.95
C PHE A 83 -5.55 -2.01 8.74
N VAL A 84 -5.43 -2.90 7.76
CA VAL A 84 -6.47 -3.89 7.43
C VAL A 84 -5.86 -5.28 7.48
N PRO A 85 -6.54 -6.27 8.10
CA PRO A 85 -6.10 -7.66 8.04
C PRO A 85 -6.02 -8.16 6.60
N ILE A 86 -4.98 -8.90 6.24
CA ILE A 86 -4.73 -9.34 4.86
C ILE A 86 -5.81 -10.28 4.30
N GLY A 87 -6.60 -10.93 5.15
CA GLY A 87 -7.77 -11.71 4.75
C GLY A 87 -9.00 -10.88 4.39
N GLN A 88 -9.03 -9.61 4.76
CA GLN A 88 -10.14 -8.70 4.47
C GLN A 88 -9.89 -7.92 3.17
N ARG A 89 -10.94 -7.30 2.65
CA ARG A 89 -10.90 -6.43 1.48
C ARG A 89 -10.73 -4.98 1.93
N ALA A 90 -9.53 -4.41 1.83
CA ALA A 90 -9.31 -2.98 2.05
C ALA A 90 -9.86 -2.16 0.86
N TRP A 91 -10.31 -0.93 1.12
CA TRP A 91 -10.86 -0.05 0.10
C TRP A 91 -9.79 0.95 -0.37
N HIS A 92 -8.91 0.51 -1.29
CA HIS A 92 -7.74 1.29 -1.74
C HIS A 92 -7.72 1.61 -3.24
N ALA A 93 -8.23 0.71 -4.11
CA ALA A 93 -8.08 0.87 -5.56
C ALA A 93 -9.26 1.58 -6.22
N GLY A 94 -10.45 1.62 -5.58
CA GLY A 94 -11.67 2.19 -6.14
C GLY A 94 -12.09 1.51 -7.45
N VAL A 95 -12.62 2.28 -8.41
CA VAL A 95 -12.90 1.77 -9.76
C VAL A 95 -11.59 1.40 -10.43
N SER A 96 -11.41 0.15 -10.72
CA SER A 96 -10.12 -0.41 -11.17
C SER A 96 -10.32 -1.69 -11.97
N ILE A 97 -9.37 -1.96 -12.87
CA ILE A 97 -9.36 -3.14 -13.72
C ILE A 97 -7.91 -3.63 -13.90
N TRP A 98 -7.68 -4.93 -13.83
CA TRP A 98 -6.39 -5.56 -14.12
C TRP A 98 -6.59 -6.80 -14.97
N GLN A 99 -5.96 -6.84 -16.16
CA GLN A 99 -6.08 -7.96 -17.12
C GLN A 99 -7.53 -8.38 -17.39
N GLY A 100 -8.43 -7.40 -17.56
CA GLY A 100 -9.84 -7.63 -17.84
C GLY A 100 -10.70 -7.97 -16.62
N ARG A 101 -10.14 -8.05 -15.41
CA ARG A 101 -10.86 -8.28 -14.15
C ARG A 101 -11.11 -6.94 -13.45
N GLU A 102 -12.34 -6.60 -13.21
CA GLU A 102 -12.75 -5.40 -12.47
C GLU A 102 -12.61 -5.58 -10.96
N HIS A 103 -12.79 -4.48 -10.21
CA HIS A 103 -12.83 -4.46 -8.75
C HIS A 103 -11.56 -5.02 -8.09
N CYS A 104 -10.40 -4.46 -8.41
CA CYS A 104 -9.10 -4.94 -7.88
C CYS A 104 -9.03 -5.05 -6.36
N ASN A 105 -9.83 -4.30 -5.59
CA ASN A 105 -9.93 -4.48 -4.14
C ASN A 105 -10.27 -5.92 -3.74
N ASP A 106 -11.07 -6.62 -4.55
CA ASP A 106 -11.60 -7.94 -4.21
C ASP A 106 -10.50 -9.00 -4.11
N TYR A 107 -9.44 -8.87 -4.91
CA TYR A 107 -8.37 -9.86 -5.05
C TYR A 107 -6.95 -9.29 -4.86
N SER A 108 -6.82 -8.08 -4.30
CA SER A 108 -5.50 -7.47 -4.10
C SER A 108 -5.19 -7.13 -2.64
N ILE A 109 -3.89 -6.90 -2.40
CA ILE A 109 -3.36 -6.24 -1.20
C ILE A 109 -2.89 -4.85 -1.61
N GLY A 110 -3.42 -3.79 -0.99
CA GLY A 110 -2.94 -2.42 -1.19
C GLY A 110 -1.81 -2.07 -0.22
N ILE A 111 -0.74 -1.47 -0.72
CA ILE A 111 0.40 -0.96 0.05
C ILE A 111 0.63 0.49 -0.34
N GLU A 112 0.48 1.39 0.61
CA GLU A 112 0.78 2.82 0.44
C GLU A 112 2.23 3.12 0.80
N MET A 113 2.89 3.83 -0.06
CA MET A 113 4.21 4.41 0.19
C MET A 113 4.04 5.88 0.54
N ILE A 114 4.53 6.33 1.70
CA ILE A 114 4.53 7.78 2.00
C ILE A 114 5.42 8.48 0.98
N GLY A 115 4.80 9.27 0.11
CA GLY A 115 5.47 9.91 -1.01
C GLY A 115 4.52 10.73 -1.89
N ASP A 116 5.09 11.44 -2.86
CA ASP A 116 4.39 12.30 -3.78
C ASP A 116 4.91 12.16 -5.24
N LYS A 117 4.38 13.02 -6.13
CA LYS A 117 4.77 13.04 -7.56
C LYS A 117 6.19 13.55 -7.83
N GLN A 118 6.83 14.20 -6.86
CA GLN A 118 8.04 14.99 -7.09
C GLN A 118 9.26 14.45 -6.35
N THR A 119 9.05 13.86 -5.18
CA THR A 119 10.11 13.43 -4.27
C THR A 119 10.45 11.95 -4.46
N PRO A 120 11.71 11.61 -4.76
CA PRO A 120 12.14 10.22 -4.86
C PRO A 120 11.85 9.43 -3.57
N PHE A 121 11.47 8.16 -3.72
CA PHE A 121 11.32 7.25 -2.59
C PHE A 121 12.68 6.87 -2.02
N THR A 122 12.72 6.56 -0.72
CA THR A 122 13.97 6.26 -0.03
C THR A 122 14.40 4.79 -0.25
N THR A 123 15.71 4.53 -0.16
CA THR A 123 16.24 3.15 -0.18
C THR A 123 15.62 2.27 0.91
N LYS A 124 15.27 2.87 2.07
CA LYS A 124 14.59 2.15 3.15
C LYS A 124 13.19 1.71 2.73
N GLN A 125 12.44 2.58 2.03
CA GLN A 125 11.12 2.23 1.50
C GLN A 125 11.20 1.09 0.49
N TYR A 126 12.10 1.15 -0.48
CA TYR A 126 12.29 0.05 -1.45
C TYR A 126 12.61 -1.27 -0.78
N ARG A 127 13.52 -1.25 0.20
CA ARG A 127 13.90 -2.46 0.93
C ARG A 127 12.72 -3.06 1.69
N GLU A 128 12.00 -2.26 2.44
CA GLU A 128 10.91 -2.77 3.29
C GLU A 128 9.66 -3.11 2.47
N ALA A 129 9.35 -2.36 1.40
CA ALA A 129 8.30 -2.73 0.45
C ALA A 129 8.60 -4.08 -0.22
N ALA A 130 9.84 -4.28 -0.68
CA ALA A 130 10.25 -5.54 -1.28
C ALA A 130 10.15 -6.71 -0.29
N ARG A 131 10.55 -6.50 0.99
CA ARG A 131 10.42 -7.51 2.05
C ARG A 131 8.96 -7.85 2.34
N LEU A 132 8.10 -6.83 2.43
CA LEU A 132 6.66 -7.02 2.63
C LEU A 132 6.04 -7.78 1.45
N CYS A 133 6.29 -7.35 0.22
CA CYS A 133 5.79 -8.03 -0.98
C CYS A 133 6.27 -9.49 -1.03
N ARG A 134 7.55 -9.75 -0.73
CA ARG A 134 8.07 -11.12 -0.70
C ARG A 134 7.37 -11.99 0.35
N ALA A 135 7.07 -11.42 1.52
CA ALA A 135 6.32 -12.12 2.57
C ALA A 135 4.88 -12.43 2.13
N LEU A 136 4.22 -11.48 1.48
CA LEU A 136 2.88 -11.65 0.92
C LEU A 136 2.85 -12.72 -0.19
N MET A 137 3.85 -12.76 -1.08
CA MET A 137 4.01 -13.80 -2.10
C MET A 137 4.18 -15.21 -1.49
N LEU A 138 4.77 -15.34 -0.32
CA LEU A 138 4.84 -16.63 0.37
C LEU A 138 3.52 -17.02 1.03
N ARG A 139 2.75 -16.04 1.45
CA ARG A 139 1.43 -16.28 2.08
C ARG A 139 0.34 -16.53 1.03
N PHE A 140 0.44 -15.85 -0.11
CA PHE A 140 -0.49 -15.92 -1.23
C PHE A 140 0.28 -16.41 -2.46
N VAL A 141 0.22 -17.71 -2.71
CA VAL A 141 1.05 -18.39 -3.73
C VAL A 141 0.73 -17.96 -5.18
N ASP A 142 -0.47 -17.42 -5.37
CA ASP A 142 -0.92 -16.92 -6.68
C ASP A 142 -0.41 -15.49 -6.98
N VAL A 143 0.17 -14.79 -6.00
CA VAL A 143 0.83 -13.50 -6.21
C VAL A 143 2.21 -13.74 -6.81
N THR A 144 2.40 -13.30 -8.06
CA THR A 144 3.70 -13.34 -8.76
C THR A 144 4.38 -11.96 -8.74
N ALA A 145 5.62 -11.88 -9.21
CA ALA A 145 6.31 -10.60 -9.32
C ALA A 145 5.64 -9.67 -10.35
N GLU A 146 5.04 -10.22 -11.39
CA GLU A 146 4.26 -9.53 -12.42
C GLU A 146 2.90 -9.05 -11.89
N GLY A 147 2.40 -9.67 -10.83
CA GLY A 147 1.21 -9.27 -10.09
C GLY A 147 1.47 -8.17 -9.05
N ILE A 148 2.65 -7.54 -9.04
CA ILE A 148 2.93 -6.35 -8.23
C ILE A 148 2.93 -5.14 -9.16
N VAL A 149 1.89 -4.31 -9.07
CA VAL A 149 1.58 -3.24 -10.02
C VAL A 149 1.33 -1.91 -9.32
N GLY A 150 1.32 -0.81 -10.06
CA GLY A 150 0.95 0.50 -9.52
C GLY A 150 -0.56 0.75 -9.57
N HIS A 151 -1.05 1.66 -8.76
CA HIS A 151 -2.44 2.12 -8.84
C HIS A 151 -2.75 2.73 -10.21
N GLN A 152 -1.79 3.42 -10.83
CA GLN A 152 -1.89 3.95 -12.19
C GLN A 152 -2.13 2.86 -13.24
N ASP A 153 -1.65 1.63 -13.00
CA ASP A 153 -1.76 0.52 -13.95
C ASP A 153 -3.15 -0.14 -13.89
N VAL A 154 -3.78 -0.14 -12.71
CA VAL A 154 -5.14 -0.68 -12.50
C VAL A 154 -6.23 0.38 -12.64
N ALA A 155 -5.88 1.66 -12.67
CA ALA A 155 -6.82 2.78 -12.83
C ALA A 155 -6.25 3.86 -13.77
N PRO A 156 -5.91 3.50 -15.03
CA PRO A 156 -5.25 4.41 -15.97
C PRO A 156 -6.13 5.63 -16.26
N GLY A 157 -5.50 6.80 -16.37
CA GLY A 157 -6.17 8.08 -16.59
C GLY A 157 -6.85 8.66 -15.33
N ARG A 158 -7.14 7.85 -14.31
CA ARG A 158 -7.74 8.29 -13.04
C ARG A 158 -6.69 8.46 -11.93
N LYS A 159 -5.69 7.59 -11.90
CA LYS A 159 -4.65 7.56 -10.87
C LYS A 159 -3.26 7.72 -11.47
N TRP A 160 -2.33 8.26 -10.68
CA TRP A 160 -0.97 8.54 -11.09
C TRP A 160 0.07 7.75 -10.27
N ASP A 161 -0.33 7.23 -9.12
CA ASP A 161 0.52 6.64 -8.09
C ASP A 161 0.87 5.16 -8.40
N PRO A 162 2.05 4.71 -7.97
CA PRO A 162 3.09 5.43 -7.23
C PRO A 162 3.87 6.45 -8.08
N GLY A 163 3.62 6.54 -9.39
CA GLY A 163 4.15 7.54 -10.30
C GLY A 163 5.62 7.33 -10.69
N ARG A 164 6.14 8.28 -11.45
CA ARG A 164 7.48 8.21 -12.07
C ARG A 164 8.65 8.26 -11.07
N GLN A 165 8.40 8.68 -9.82
CA GLN A 165 9.42 8.70 -8.77
C GLN A 165 9.65 7.31 -8.15
N TRP A 166 8.77 6.34 -8.44
CA TRP A 166 8.95 4.96 -8.08
C TRP A 166 9.80 4.24 -9.16
N ASP A 167 11.02 3.86 -8.80
CA ASP A 167 11.92 3.09 -9.67
C ASP A 167 11.58 1.59 -9.59
N TRP A 168 10.79 1.12 -10.54
CA TRP A 168 10.43 -0.30 -10.66
C TRP A 168 11.65 -1.22 -10.80
N GLY A 169 12.70 -0.76 -11.51
CA GLY A 169 13.95 -1.52 -11.67
C GLY A 169 14.65 -1.71 -10.33
N HIS A 170 14.74 -0.63 -9.51
CA HIS A 170 15.28 -0.71 -8.16
C HIS A 170 14.44 -1.65 -7.28
N PHE A 171 13.11 -1.53 -7.33
CA PHE A 171 12.20 -2.36 -6.56
C PHE A 171 12.36 -3.84 -6.92
N HIS A 172 12.33 -4.21 -8.21
CA HIS A 172 12.48 -5.61 -8.64
C HIS A 172 13.84 -6.20 -8.29
N ARG A 173 14.92 -5.42 -8.40
CA ARG A 173 16.25 -5.85 -7.91
C ARG A 173 16.20 -6.11 -6.40
N SER A 174 15.59 -5.22 -5.62
CA SER A 174 15.44 -5.41 -4.17
C SER A 174 14.63 -6.67 -3.85
N LEU A 175 13.53 -6.90 -4.57
CA LEU A 175 12.65 -8.06 -4.39
C LEU A 175 13.39 -9.38 -4.69
N SER A 176 14.21 -9.42 -5.74
CA SER A 176 14.95 -10.62 -6.14
C SER A 176 16.09 -10.98 -5.18
N HIS A 177 16.67 -10.00 -4.48
CA HIS A 177 17.76 -10.22 -3.52
C HIS A 177 17.32 -10.74 -2.15
N ILE A 178 16.02 -10.71 -1.83
CA ILE A 178 15.52 -11.19 -0.53
C ILE A 178 15.52 -12.71 -0.50
N LYS A 179 16.39 -13.29 0.33
CA LYS A 179 16.47 -14.73 0.57
C LYS A 179 15.34 -15.22 1.48
N LYS A 180 14.85 -16.45 1.25
CA LYS A 180 13.82 -17.09 2.11
C LYS A 180 14.20 -17.12 3.60
N THR A 181 15.48 -17.17 3.93
CA THR A 181 16.03 -17.21 5.30
C THR A 181 15.93 -15.89 6.08
N GLU A 182 15.69 -14.76 5.41
CA GLU A 182 15.59 -13.44 6.06
C GLU A 182 14.16 -13.09 6.52
N MET A 183 13.21 -14.01 6.33
CA MET A 183 11.77 -13.74 6.40
C MET A 183 11.10 -14.45 7.57
N ASN A 184 11.68 -14.41 8.79
CA ASN A 184 10.92 -14.75 9.99
C ASN A 184 9.88 -13.66 10.28
N ILE A 185 8.73 -13.75 9.61
CA ILE A 185 7.47 -13.12 10.05
C ILE A 185 6.74 -14.22 10.82
N ARG A 186 6.78 -14.13 12.15
CA ARG A 186 5.90 -14.89 13.03
C ARG A 186 4.58 -14.17 13.17
#